data_581530934cbc3a47ea94e31b50323b29
#
_entry.id   581530934cbc3a47ea94e31b50323b29
#
_cell.length_a   1.000
_cell.length_b   1.000
_cell.length_c   1.000
_cell.angle_alpha   90.00
_cell.angle_beta   90.00
_cell.angle_gamma   90.00
#
_symmetry.space_group_name_H-M   'P 1'
#
loop_
_entity.id
_entity.type
_entity.pdbx_description
1 polymer ?
#
loop_
_entity_poly.entity_id
_entity_poly.type
_entity_poly.pdbx_seq_one_letter_code
_entity_poly.pdbx_strand_id
1 'polypeptide(L)'
;MRYNEYVNEVRKKSVNVDASNKCIVQCPLCERHITDKKLIAQKIKSSGDIQISTVDKLVKFFDSLNFCGTISDPIYHKNFLEVLSRLDINKFYRVNTNGSGKTVDWYLKAFELSGKHVEWAFSLDGLPDTSPIYRINQKSYEVWEMMKLAISKNIRVVWKYVIFSHNEHQIDEAIELAKKNKFILELVKSTRWPDDEVANKLKPSEKWLSKNTDNDRTQYNI
;
A
#
# COMPACT_ATOMS: atom_id res chain seq x y z
N MET A 1 1.38 2.09 25.29
CA MET A 1 2.14 1.16 24.43
C MET A 1 2.69 1.98 23.26
N ARG A 2 4.01 2.03 23.11
CA ARG A 2 4.64 2.76 22.00
C ARG A 2 4.37 2.01 20.70
N TYR A 3 4.16 2.72 19.59
CA TYR A 3 3.88 2.12 18.28
C TYR A 3 4.86 0.99 17.89
N ASN A 4 6.15 1.16 18.18
CA ASN A 4 7.18 0.16 17.91
C ASN A 4 7.05 -1.11 18.77
N GLU A 5 6.56 -1.01 19.99
CA GLU A 5 6.26 -2.16 20.86
C GLU A 5 5.07 -2.95 20.32
N TYR A 6 4.01 -2.23 19.93
CA TYR A 6 2.84 -2.81 19.28
C TYR A 6 3.18 -3.53 17.98
N VAL A 7 3.96 -2.88 17.09
CA VAL A 7 4.41 -3.48 15.81
C VAL A 7 5.27 -4.72 16.02
N ASN A 8 6.10 -4.78 17.07
CA ASN A 8 6.95 -5.92 17.36
C ASN A 8 6.18 -7.11 17.96
N GLU A 9 5.14 -6.86 18.75
CA GLU A 9 4.26 -7.91 19.26
C GLU A 9 3.40 -8.54 18.15
N VAL A 10 2.83 -7.71 17.27
CA VAL A 10 1.97 -8.17 16.16
C VAL A 10 2.77 -8.93 15.10
N ARG A 11 4.07 -8.68 14.95
CA ARG A 11 4.92 -9.37 13.97
C ARG A 11 5.14 -10.87 14.23
N LYS A 12 4.82 -11.40 15.41
CA LYS A 12 5.14 -12.81 15.74
C LYS A 12 4.39 -13.84 14.89
N LYS A 13 3.23 -13.50 14.30
CA LYS A 13 2.48 -14.37 13.37
C LYS A 13 1.75 -13.55 12.30
N SER A 14 2.48 -12.75 11.55
CA SER A 14 1.91 -12.00 10.43
C SER A 14 2.27 -12.64 9.09
N VAL A 15 1.38 -12.54 8.11
CA VAL A 15 1.61 -13.03 6.74
C VAL A 15 1.18 -11.98 5.71
N ASN A 16 1.97 -11.88 4.63
CA ASN A 16 1.61 -11.11 3.45
C ASN A 16 0.66 -11.92 2.57
N VAL A 17 -0.42 -11.29 2.13
CA VAL A 17 -1.47 -11.92 1.33
C VAL A 17 -1.64 -11.17 0.01
N ASP A 18 -1.27 -11.81 -1.09
CA ASP A 18 -1.65 -11.37 -2.44
C ASP A 18 -3.11 -11.77 -2.69
N ALA A 19 -4.05 -10.87 -2.44
CA ALA A 19 -5.48 -11.16 -2.51
C ALA A 19 -6.02 -11.26 -3.94
N SER A 20 -5.34 -10.66 -4.92
CA SER A 20 -5.77 -10.59 -6.32
C SER A 20 -4.56 -10.67 -7.25
N ASN A 21 -4.80 -10.89 -8.54
CA ASN A 21 -3.77 -10.78 -9.59
C ASN A 21 -3.93 -9.52 -10.47
N LYS A 22 -4.77 -8.55 -10.06
CA LYS A 22 -5.13 -7.38 -10.86
C LYS A 22 -4.54 -6.11 -10.27
N CYS A 23 -4.17 -5.18 -11.15
CA CYS A 23 -3.82 -3.80 -10.83
C CYS A 23 -4.03 -2.95 -12.08
N ILE A 24 -4.56 -1.72 -11.92
CA ILE A 24 -4.78 -0.78 -13.04
C ILE A 24 -3.63 0.23 -13.20
N VAL A 25 -2.79 0.37 -12.17
CA VAL A 25 -1.66 1.30 -12.17
C VAL A 25 -0.46 0.66 -12.86
N GLN A 26 0.28 1.45 -13.64
CA GLN A 26 1.42 1.00 -14.45
C GLN A 26 2.74 1.58 -13.94
N CYS A 27 3.09 1.27 -12.68
CA CYS A 27 4.34 1.76 -12.08
C CYS A 27 5.56 1.14 -12.80
N PRO A 28 6.51 1.94 -13.33
CA PRO A 28 7.61 1.44 -14.14
C PRO A 28 8.50 0.40 -13.46
N LEU A 29 8.81 0.58 -12.17
CA LEU A 29 9.66 -0.34 -11.39
C LEU A 29 8.85 -1.35 -10.57
N CYS A 30 7.59 -1.59 -10.92
CA CYS A 30 6.80 -2.65 -10.31
C CYS A 30 7.24 -4.02 -10.85
N GLU A 31 7.31 -5.03 -9.99
CA GLU A 31 7.57 -6.43 -10.38
C GLU A 31 6.72 -6.88 -11.58
N ARG A 32 5.51 -6.36 -11.69
CA ARG A 32 4.59 -6.60 -12.81
C ARG A 32 5.16 -6.13 -14.15
N HIS A 33 6.05 -5.15 -14.16
CA HIS A 33 6.55 -4.49 -15.37
C HIS A 33 8.04 -4.72 -15.61
N ILE A 34 8.84 -4.91 -14.57
CA ILE A 34 10.29 -5.16 -14.68
C ILE A 34 10.64 -6.64 -14.86
N THR A 35 9.78 -7.55 -14.42
CA THR A 35 10.00 -8.99 -14.57
C THR A 35 9.74 -9.41 -16.02
N ASP A 36 10.41 -10.46 -16.46
CA ASP A 36 10.22 -11.05 -17.80
C ASP A 36 8.73 -11.25 -18.12
N LYS A 37 8.31 -10.79 -19.30
CA LYS A 37 6.90 -10.77 -19.71
C LYS A 37 6.25 -12.16 -19.71
N LYS A 38 7.01 -13.22 -20.02
CA LYS A 38 6.48 -14.60 -20.02
C LYS A 38 6.27 -15.10 -18.61
N LEU A 39 7.21 -14.84 -17.70
CA LEU A 39 7.11 -15.20 -16.29
C LEU A 39 5.94 -14.48 -15.62
N ILE A 40 5.77 -13.18 -15.86
CA ILE A 40 4.64 -12.41 -15.31
C ILE A 40 3.31 -12.89 -15.88
N ALA A 41 3.21 -13.12 -17.20
CA ALA A 41 2.00 -13.64 -17.81
C ALA A 41 1.63 -15.02 -17.24
N GLN A 42 2.61 -15.90 -17.04
CA GLN A 42 2.41 -17.20 -16.42
C GLN A 42 1.94 -17.06 -14.96
N LYS A 43 2.57 -16.19 -14.17
CA LYS A 43 2.20 -15.92 -12.78
C LYS A 43 0.77 -15.35 -12.68
N ILE A 44 0.39 -14.42 -13.54
CA ILE A 44 -0.98 -13.86 -13.61
C ILE A 44 -1.98 -14.94 -14.00
N LYS A 45 -1.64 -15.83 -14.95
CA LYS A 45 -2.52 -16.90 -15.40
C LYS A 45 -2.72 -17.99 -14.34
N SER A 46 -1.67 -18.31 -13.57
CA SER A 46 -1.71 -19.34 -12.51
C SER A 46 -2.26 -18.83 -11.18
N SER A 47 -2.38 -17.50 -11.01
CA SER A 47 -2.94 -16.87 -9.81
C SER A 47 -4.31 -16.28 -10.11
N GLY A 48 -5.08 -16.04 -9.07
CA GLY A 48 -6.42 -15.44 -9.18
C GLY A 48 -6.77 -14.69 -7.90
N ASP A 49 -8.03 -14.37 -7.78
CA ASP A 49 -8.55 -13.86 -6.51
C ASP A 49 -8.53 -14.98 -5.46
N ILE A 50 -7.99 -14.71 -4.27
CA ILE A 50 -7.94 -15.68 -3.16
C ILE A 50 -9.35 -16.14 -2.80
N GLN A 51 -9.52 -17.42 -2.51
CA GLN A 51 -10.81 -17.95 -2.09
C GLN A 51 -11.18 -17.47 -0.68
N ILE A 52 -12.44 -17.11 -0.44
CA ILE A 52 -12.91 -16.67 0.88
C ILE A 52 -12.62 -17.72 1.96
N SER A 53 -12.81 -19.01 1.64
CA SER A 53 -12.45 -20.11 2.56
C SER A 53 -10.96 -20.16 2.93
N THR A 54 -10.08 -19.64 2.07
CA THR A 54 -8.66 -19.48 2.40
C THR A 54 -8.45 -18.29 3.34
N VAL A 55 -9.18 -17.18 3.14
CA VAL A 55 -9.16 -16.04 4.06
C VAL A 55 -9.58 -16.48 5.47
N ASP A 56 -10.67 -17.25 5.58
CA ASP A 56 -11.16 -17.79 6.86
C ASP A 56 -10.08 -18.62 7.59
N LYS A 57 -9.33 -19.46 6.85
CA LYS A 57 -8.22 -20.24 7.39
C LYS A 57 -7.07 -19.34 7.85
N LEU A 58 -6.69 -18.32 7.03
CA LEU A 58 -5.61 -17.39 7.37
C LEU A 58 -5.97 -16.56 8.60
N VAL A 59 -7.19 -16.04 8.69
CA VAL A 59 -7.69 -15.29 9.85
C VAL A 59 -7.66 -16.15 11.12
N LYS A 60 -8.00 -17.44 11.01
CA LYS A 60 -7.94 -18.37 12.15
C LYS A 60 -6.49 -18.64 12.60
N PHE A 61 -5.56 -18.77 11.65
CA PHE A 61 -4.20 -19.26 11.93
C PHE A 61 -3.21 -18.14 12.29
N PHE A 62 -3.33 -16.94 11.67
CA PHE A 62 -2.44 -15.81 11.86
C PHE A 62 -3.07 -14.74 12.75
N ASP A 63 -2.22 -14.02 13.49
CA ASP A 63 -2.64 -12.89 14.33
C ASP A 63 -2.80 -11.60 13.52
N SER A 64 -2.15 -11.51 12.35
CA SER A 64 -2.24 -10.37 11.44
C SER A 64 -2.10 -10.79 10.00
N LEU A 65 -2.91 -10.18 9.12
CA LEU A 65 -2.76 -10.29 7.66
C LEU A 65 -2.41 -8.93 7.08
N ASN A 66 -1.41 -8.91 6.24
CA ASN A 66 -1.00 -7.75 5.48
C ASN A 66 -1.44 -7.97 4.01
N PHE A 67 -2.61 -7.46 3.64
CA PHE A 67 -3.07 -7.48 2.26
C PHE A 67 -2.22 -6.52 1.44
N CYS A 68 -1.44 -7.08 0.55
CA CYS A 68 -0.54 -6.34 -0.33
C CYS A 68 -0.56 -6.98 -1.72
N GLY A 69 0.25 -6.48 -2.62
CA GLY A 69 0.42 -7.09 -3.93
C GLY A 69 1.84 -6.90 -4.42
N THR A 70 2.52 -7.99 -4.74
CA THR A 70 3.80 -7.95 -5.44
C THR A 70 3.58 -7.49 -6.88
N ILE A 71 2.54 -8.03 -7.51
CA ILE A 71 2.15 -7.75 -8.91
C ILE A 71 0.69 -7.27 -9.03
N SER A 72 0.02 -7.04 -7.91
CA SER A 72 -1.42 -6.77 -7.85
C SER A 72 -1.75 -5.69 -6.81
N ASP A 73 -3.04 -5.50 -6.60
CA ASP A 73 -3.55 -4.65 -5.53
C ASP A 73 -4.80 -5.30 -4.94
N PRO A 74 -4.91 -5.44 -3.63
CA PRO A 74 -5.97 -6.20 -2.97
C PRO A 74 -7.38 -5.69 -3.26
N ILE A 75 -7.57 -4.38 -3.46
CA ILE A 75 -8.91 -3.84 -3.71
C ILE A 75 -9.53 -4.30 -5.04
N TYR A 76 -8.73 -4.86 -5.96
CA TYR A 76 -9.25 -5.42 -7.22
C TYR A 76 -9.71 -6.88 -7.11
N HIS A 77 -9.57 -7.50 -5.94
CA HIS A 77 -10.28 -8.76 -5.66
C HIS A 77 -11.78 -8.54 -5.86
N LYS A 78 -12.45 -9.41 -6.63
CA LYS A 78 -13.86 -9.23 -7.01
C LYS A 78 -14.80 -9.10 -5.80
N ASN A 79 -14.48 -9.79 -4.71
CA ASN A 79 -15.27 -9.84 -3.48
C ASN A 79 -14.48 -9.25 -2.28
N PHE A 80 -13.69 -8.18 -2.47
CA PHE A 80 -12.84 -7.67 -1.39
C PHE A 80 -13.64 -7.18 -0.17
N LEU A 81 -14.86 -6.67 -0.36
CA LEU A 81 -15.75 -6.32 0.75
C LEU A 81 -16.12 -7.56 1.59
N GLU A 82 -16.32 -8.71 0.95
CA GLU A 82 -16.51 -9.96 1.67
C GLU A 82 -15.24 -10.41 2.41
N VAL A 83 -14.04 -10.23 1.81
CA VAL A 83 -12.77 -10.45 2.52
C VAL A 83 -12.72 -9.62 3.80
N LEU A 84 -13.02 -8.32 3.73
CA LEU A 84 -13.04 -7.44 4.89
C LEU A 84 -14.05 -7.90 5.97
N SER A 85 -15.22 -8.39 5.57
CA SER A 85 -16.24 -8.88 6.51
C SER A 85 -15.88 -10.17 7.25
N ARG A 86 -14.82 -10.89 6.80
CA ARG A 86 -14.32 -12.12 7.45
C ARG A 86 -13.22 -11.85 8.49
N LEU A 87 -12.77 -10.61 8.61
CA LEU A 87 -11.67 -10.27 9.52
C LEU A 87 -12.14 -10.27 10.98
N ASP A 88 -11.32 -10.83 11.86
CA ASP A 88 -11.58 -10.86 13.30
C ASP A 88 -11.29 -9.50 13.92
N ILE A 89 -12.28 -8.88 14.55
CA ILE A 89 -12.18 -7.54 15.14
C ILE A 89 -11.16 -7.45 16.30
N ASN A 90 -10.73 -8.59 16.85
CA ASN A 90 -9.73 -8.67 17.93
C ASN A 90 -8.30 -8.76 17.39
N LYS A 91 -8.12 -8.77 16.07
CA LYS A 91 -6.81 -8.86 15.42
C LYS A 91 -6.54 -7.60 14.61
N PHE A 92 -5.31 -7.41 14.16
CA PHE A 92 -4.92 -6.25 13.37
C PHE A 92 -4.60 -6.63 11.93
N TYR A 93 -5.05 -5.82 10.99
CA TYR A 93 -4.84 -6.04 9.56
C TYR A 93 -4.37 -4.77 8.87
N ARG A 94 -3.69 -4.94 7.75
CA ARG A 94 -3.26 -3.83 6.91
C ARG A 94 -3.67 -4.07 5.46
N VAL A 95 -4.22 -3.06 4.81
CA VAL A 95 -4.52 -3.04 3.38
C VAL A 95 -3.58 -2.06 2.70
N ASN A 96 -2.65 -2.55 1.87
CA ASN A 96 -1.80 -1.70 1.04
C ASN A 96 -2.41 -1.59 -0.35
N THR A 97 -2.70 -0.36 -0.77
CA THR A 97 -3.38 -0.11 -2.04
C THR A 97 -2.86 1.13 -2.74
N ASN A 98 -2.97 1.15 -4.08
CA ASN A 98 -2.81 2.37 -4.87
C ASN A 98 -4.04 3.30 -4.76
N GLY A 99 -5.15 2.80 -4.23
CA GLY A 99 -6.37 3.53 -3.93
C GLY A 99 -7.27 3.89 -5.10
N SER A 100 -6.89 3.61 -6.36
CA SER A 100 -7.65 4.05 -7.53
C SER A 100 -8.73 3.05 -7.98
N GLY A 101 -9.71 3.53 -8.75
CA GLY A 101 -10.65 2.67 -9.49
C GLY A 101 -11.81 2.10 -8.69
N LYS A 102 -12.08 2.64 -7.50
CA LYS A 102 -13.28 2.33 -6.71
C LYS A 102 -14.10 3.60 -6.49
N THR A 103 -15.41 3.43 -6.36
CA THR A 103 -16.34 4.53 -6.07
C THR A 103 -16.30 4.94 -4.59
N VAL A 104 -16.79 6.13 -4.29
CA VAL A 104 -16.96 6.62 -2.91
C VAL A 104 -17.81 5.65 -2.09
N ASP A 105 -18.93 5.17 -2.63
CA ASP A 105 -19.82 4.23 -1.94
C ASP A 105 -19.13 2.90 -1.61
N TRP A 106 -18.28 2.43 -2.52
CA TRP A 106 -17.47 1.24 -2.25
C TRP A 106 -16.53 1.47 -1.07
N TYR A 107 -15.85 2.64 -1.02
CA TYR A 107 -14.96 2.99 0.09
C TYR A 107 -15.71 3.16 1.41
N LEU A 108 -16.88 3.81 1.40
CA LEU A 108 -17.72 3.93 2.60
C LEU A 108 -18.03 2.54 3.18
N LYS A 109 -18.42 1.60 2.32
CA LYS A 109 -18.69 0.23 2.76
C LYS A 109 -17.43 -0.51 3.23
N ALA A 110 -16.31 -0.32 2.52
CA ALA A 110 -15.02 -0.91 2.91
C ALA A 110 -14.56 -0.40 4.28
N PHE A 111 -14.68 0.89 4.56
CA PHE A 111 -14.31 1.49 5.85
C PHE A 111 -15.26 1.06 6.99
N GLU A 112 -16.56 0.94 6.71
CA GLU A 112 -17.51 0.37 7.67
C GLU A 112 -17.10 -1.05 8.09
N LEU A 113 -16.78 -1.92 7.13
CA LEU A 113 -16.36 -3.30 7.38
C LEU A 113 -14.97 -3.39 8.03
N SER A 114 -14.11 -2.43 7.74
CA SER A 114 -12.74 -2.38 8.29
C SER A 114 -12.70 -2.04 9.77
N GLY A 115 -13.54 -1.11 10.22
CA GLY A 115 -13.48 -0.61 11.59
C GLY A 115 -12.06 -0.13 11.98
N LYS A 116 -11.76 -0.10 13.28
CA LYS A 116 -10.47 0.37 13.80
C LYS A 116 -9.35 -0.68 13.74
N HIS A 117 -9.68 -1.92 13.41
CA HIS A 117 -8.74 -3.04 13.38
C HIS A 117 -8.05 -3.24 12.03
N VAL A 118 -8.42 -2.44 11.03
CA VAL A 118 -7.79 -2.44 9.71
C VAL A 118 -7.15 -1.08 9.42
N GLU A 119 -5.83 -1.08 9.24
CA GLU A 119 -5.06 0.07 8.76
C GLU A 119 -5.07 0.10 7.23
N TRP A 120 -5.34 1.27 6.66
CA TRP A 120 -5.28 1.47 5.21
C TRP A 120 -4.03 2.25 4.83
N ALA A 121 -3.12 1.61 4.12
CA ALA A 121 -1.90 2.20 3.59
C ALA A 121 -2.08 2.55 2.11
N PHE A 122 -2.35 3.82 1.84
CA PHE A 122 -2.48 4.34 0.48
C PHE A 122 -1.11 4.73 -0.06
N SER A 123 -0.81 4.23 -1.24
CA SER A 123 0.46 4.49 -1.90
C SER A 123 0.32 5.68 -2.85
N LEU A 124 0.84 6.85 -2.42
CA LEU A 124 1.06 8.03 -3.28
C LEU A 124 2.53 8.42 -3.19
N ASP A 125 3.23 8.40 -4.31
CA ASP A 125 4.66 8.71 -4.37
C ASP A 125 4.86 10.15 -4.81
N GLY A 126 4.69 11.07 -3.88
CA GLY A 126 4.64 12.51 -4.06
C GLY A 126 3.28 13.10 -3.64
N LEU A 127 3.12 14.40 -3.85
CA LEU A 127 1.83 15.07 -3.71
C LEU A 127 0.83 14.56 -4.78
N PRO A 128 -0.48 14.86 -4.65
CA PRO A 128 -1.47 14.34 -5.59
C PRO A 128 -1.22 14.66 -7.07
N ASP A 129 -0.61 15.80 -7.38
CA ASP A 129 -0.23 16.19 -8.75
C ASP A 129 1.03 15.46 -9.25
N THR A 130 1.89 15.04 -8.35
CA THR A 130 3.21 14.47 -8.65
C THR A 130 3.18 12.93 -8.67
N SER A 131 2.37 12.29 -7.83
CA SER A 131 2.29 10.83 -7.73
C SER A 131 2.07 10.12 -9.08
N PRO A 132 1.26 10.63 -10.04
CA PRO A 132 1.06 9.98 -11.34
C PRO A 132 2.30 9.92 -12.23
N ILE A 133 3.37 10.66 -11.93
CA ILE A 133 4.66 10.57 -12.66
C ILE A 133 5.21 9.15 -12.57
N TYR A 134 5.15 8.54 -11.39
CA TYR A 134 5.55 7.15 -11.19
C TYR A 134 4.36 6.19 -11.24
N ARG A 135 3.23 6.56 -10.62
CA ARG A 135 2.04 5.71 -10.57
C ARG A 135 1.12 5.99 -11.76
N ILE A 136 1.60 5.69 -12.96
CA ILE A 136 0.88 5.92 -14.22
C ILE A 136 -0.53 5.32 -14.12
N ASN A 137 -1.56 6.09 -14.53
CA ASN A 137 -2.98 5.81 -14.41
C ASN A 137 -3.57 5.90 -12.97
N GLN A 138 -2.81 6.36 -11.99
CA GLN A 138 -3.37 6.62 -10.67
C GLN A 138 -4.26 7.87 -10.68
N LYS A 139 -5.43 7.75 -10.09
CA LYS A 139 -6.36 8.86 -9.83
C LYS A 139 -6.02 9.53 -8.49
N SER A 140 -4.85 10.13 -8.37
CA SER A 140 -4.22 10.55 -7.11
C SER A 140 -5.05 11.54 -6.30
N TYR A 141 -5.74 12.50 -6.94
CA TYR A 141 -6.65 13.41 -6.24
C TYR A 141 -7.87 12.70 -5.66
N GLU A 142 -8.45 11.73 -6.39
CA GLU A 142 -9.54 10.90 -5.86
C GLU A 142 -9.04 10.07 -4.67
N VAL A 143 -7.83 9.50 -4.76
CA VAL A 143 -7.20 8.75 -3.66
C VAL A 143 -7.00 9.63 -2.44
N TRP A 144 -6.53 10.88 -2.61
CA TRP A 144 -6.35 11.83 -1.54
C TRP A 144 -7.65 12.13 -0.80
N GLU A 145 -8.76 12.31 -1.53
CA GLU A 145 -10.07 12.51 -0.92
C GLU A 145 -10.56 11.24 -0.18
N MET A 146 -10.24 10.03 -0.70
CA MET A 146 -10.57 8.79 0.01
C MET A 146 -9.76 8.62 1.30
N MET A 147 -8.51 9.07 1.35
CA MET A 147 -7.72 9.09 2.58
C MET A 147 -8.35 10.01 3.64
N LYS A 148 -8.79 11.20 3.24
CA LYS A 148 -9.50 12.15 4.14
C LYS A 148 -10.84 11.56 4.61
N LEU A 149 -11.58 10.93 3.71
CA LEU A 149 -12.82 10.22 4.04
C LEU A 149 -12.55 9.10 5.06
N ALA A 150 -11.49 8.32 4.90
CA ALA A 150 -11.10 7.27 5.85
C ALA A 150 -10.86 7.84 7.26
N ILE A 151 -10.12 8.95 7.38
CA ILE A 151 -9.92 9.64 8.66
C ILE A 151 -11.27 10.08 9.28
N SER A 152 -12.20 10.63 8.48
CA SER A 152 -13.52 11.02 8.97
C SER A 152 -14.36 9.85 9.49
N LYS A 153 -14.03 8.63 9.07
CA LYS A 153 -14.62 7.37 9.54
C LYS A 153 -13.81 6.69 10.66
N ASN A 154 -12.85 7.39 11.25
CA ASN A 154 -11.94 6.87 12.30
C ASN A 154 -11.11 5.67 11.85
N ILE A 155 -10.81 5.57 10.58
CA ILE A 155 -9.89 4.57 10.01
C ILE A 155 -8.45 5.09 10.18
N ARG A 156 -7.55 4.20 10.56
CA ARG A 156 -6.11 4.49 10.60
C ARG A 156 -5.56 4.52 9.16
N VAL A 157 -5.04 5.68 8.77
CA VAL A 157 -4.53 5.94 7.42
C VAL A 157 -3.03 6.10 7.44
N VAL A 158 -2.35 5.33 6.60
CA VAL A 158 -0.93 5.50 6.27
C VAL A 158 -0.81 6.04 4.85
N TRP A 159 -0.13 7.16 4.71
CA TRP A 159 0.36 7.65 3.43
C TRP A 159 1.71 7.03 3.16
N LYS A 160 1.76 6.01 2.31
CA LYS A 160 3.00 5.35 1.92
C LYS A 160 3.61 6.09 0.74
N TYR A 161 4.81 6.62 0.95
CA TYR A 161 5.52 7.50 0.03
C TYR A 161 6.89 6.89 -0.29
N VAL A 162 7.06 6.35 -1.49
CA VAL A 162 8.38 5.89 -1.97
C VAL A 162 9.12 7.10 -2.53
N ILE A 163 10.35 7.29 -2.07
CA ILE A 163 11.16 8.45 -2.46
C ILE A 163 11.83 8.20 -3.80
N PHE A 164 11.61 9.12 -4.75
CA PHE A 164 12.17 9.17 -6.08
C PHE A 164 12.80 10.54 -6.35
N SER A 165 13.59 10.67 -7.42
CA SER A 165 14.21 11.95 -7.84
C SER A 165 13.19 13.07 -8.07
N HIS A 166 12.01 12.73 -8.61
CA HIS A 166 10.97 13.69 -8.93
C HIS A 166 10.11 14.15 -7.74
N ASN A 167 10.23 13.49 -6.59
CA ASN A 167 9.41 13.81 -5.41
C ASN A 167 10.23 14.07 -4.13
N GLU A 168 11.55 13.83 -4.11
CA GLU A 168 12.36 14.00 -2.90
C GLU A 168 12.37 15.43 -2.34
N HIS A 169 12.10 16.42 -3.18
CA HIS A 169 12.00 17.82 -2.78
C HIS A 169 10.68 18.19 -2.09
N GLN A 170 9.67 17.31 -2.16
CA GLN A 170 8.34 17.53 -1.57
C GLN A 170 8.18 16.93 -0.17
N ILE A 171 9.21 16.30 0.38
CA ILE A 171 9.11 15.55 1.64
C ILE A 171 8.67 16.44 2.81
N ASP A 172 9.24 17.64 2.94
CA ASP A 172 8.87 18.54 4.04
C ASP A 172 7.40 18.97 3.93
N GLU A 173 6.93 19.29 2.73
CA GLU A 173 5.53 19.61 2.50
C GLU A 173 4.62 18.39 2.75
N ALA A 174 5.06 17.19 2.37
CA ALA A 174 4.32 15.96 2.65
C ALA A 174 4.19 15.70 4.16
N ILE A 175 5.23 16.00 4.96
CA ILE A 175 5.18 15.91 6.42
C ILE A 175 4.12 16.86 6.97
N GLU A 176 4.11 18.12 6.55
CA GLU A 176 3.12 19.11 7.03
C GLU A 176 1.68 18.76 6.60
N LEU A 177 1.50 18.30 5.36
CA LEU A 177 0.19 17.84 4.88
C LEU A 177 -0.29 16.59 5.61
N ALA A 178 0.60 15.65 5.92
CA ALA A 178 0.26 14.47 6.71
C ALA A 178 -0.20 14.87 8.11
N LYS A 179 0.53 15.78 8.79
CA LYS A 179 0.12 16.36 10.09
C LYS A 179 -1.26 16.99 10.01
N LYS A 180 -1.47 17.89 9.06
CA LYS A 180 -2.75 18.60 8.88
C LYS A 180 -3.93 17.65 8.70
N ASN A 181 -3.73 16.54 7.98
CA ASN A 181 -4.79 15.58 7.66
C ASN A 181 -4.83 14.37 8.59
N LYS A 182 -3.96 14.31 9.62
CA LYS A 182 -3.85 13.19 10.57
C LYS A 182 -3.50 11.86 9.90
N PHE A 183 -2.71 11.89 8.83
CA PHE A 183 -2.16 10.70 8.20
C PHE A 183 -0.84 10.31 8.88
N ILE A 184 -0.56 9.03 9.00
CA ILE A 184 0.79 8.54 9.29
C ILE A 184 1.55 8.60 7.96
N LEU A 185 2.62 9.38 7.87
CA LEU A 185 3.48 9.38 6.70
C LEU A 185 4.56 8.30 6.83
N GLU A 186 4.56 7.32 5.92
CA GLU A 186 5.59 6.28 5.82
C GLU A 186 6.50 6.58 4.62
N LEU A 187 7.68 7.18 4.88
CA LEU A 187 8.71 7.38 3.86
C LEU A 187 9.46 6.07 3.61
N VAL A 188 9.59 5.68 2.37
CA VAL A 188 10.22 4.43 1.94
C VAL A 188 11.42 4.73 1.04
N LYS A 189 12.63 4.34 1.46
CA LYS A 189 13.82 4.32 0.62
C LYS A 189 13.87 2.98 -0.12
N SER A 190 13.67 3.01 -1.42
CA SER A 190 13.64 1.80 -2.24
C SER A 190 15.03 1.22 -2.45
N THR A 191 15.09 -0.11 -2.56
CA THR A 191 16.28 -0.85 -3.01
C THR A 191 16.17 -1.32 -4.48
N ARG A 192 15.06 -1.01 -5.16
CA ARG A 192 14.77 -1.46 -6.52
C ARG A 192 15.33 -0.51 -7.56
N TRP A 193 16.64 -0.63 -7.80
CA TRP A 193 17.36 0.18 -8.76
C TRP A 193 18.09 -0.74 -9.76
N PRO A 194 17.35 -1.39 -10.70
CA PRO A 194 18.01 -2.11 -11.80
C PRO A 194 18.86 -1.13 -12.63
N ASP A 195 19.89 -1.66 -13.29
CA ASP A 195 20.74 -0.83 -14.14
C ASP A 195 20.07 -0.65 -15.52
N ASP A 196 19.10 0.24 -15.55
CA ASP A 196 18.39 0.66 -16.76
C ASP A 196 18.07 2.17 -16.76
N GLU A 197 17.73 2.69 -17.90
CA GLU A 197 17.46 4.14 -18.10
C GLU A 197 16.30 4.64 -17.23
N VAL A 198 15.26 3.84 -17.03
CA VAL A 198 14.07 4.22 -16.27
C VAL A 198 14.41 4.31 -14.78
N ALA A 199 15.11 3.30 -14.26
CA ALA A 199 15.55 3.29 -12.87
C ALA A 199 16.51 4.45 -12.58
N ASN A 200 17.45 4.71 -13.49
CA ASN A 200 18.44 5.79 -13.35
C ASN A 200 17.78 7.17 -13.33
N LYS A 201 16.71 7.40 -14.10
CA LYS A 201 15.93 8.66 -14.08
C LYS A 201 15.13 8.84 -12.78
N LEU A 202 14.65 7.74 -12.19
CA LEU A 202 13.82 7.76 -11.00
C LEU A 202 14.61 7.72 -9.69
N LYS A 203 15.87 7.35 -9.75
CA LYS A 203 16.74 7.18 -8.57
C LYS A 203 16.90 8.51 -7.83
N PRO A 204 16.62 8.57 -6.53
CA PRO A 204 16.76 9.79 -5.74
C PRO A 204 18.23 10.09 -5.45
N SER A 205 18.49 11.27 -4.86
CA SER A 205 19.83 11.63 -4.38
C SER A 205 20.33 10.63 -3.33
N GLU A 206 21.67 10.55 -3.15
CA GLU A 206 22.33 9.56 -2.28
C GLU A 206 21.82 9.54 -0.83
N LYS A 207 21.44 10.69 -0.29
CA LYS A 207 20.88 10.78 1.07
C LYS A 207 19.60 9.97 1.26
N TRP A 208 18.88 9.69 0.17
CA TRP A 208 17.62 8.97 0.16
C TRP A 208 17.74 7.52 -0.34
N LEU A 209 18.93 7.09 -0.71
CA LEU A 209 19.15 5.67 -1.04
C LEU A 209 19.13 4.84 0.24
N SER A 210 18.57 3.64 0.16
CA SER A 210 18.71 2.65 1.24
C SER A 210 20.15 2.18 1.31
N LYS A 211 20.69 2.09 2.53
CA LYS A 211 22.02 1.53 2.80
C LYS A 211 21.96 0.03 3.11
N ASN A 212 20.76 -0.52 3.24
CA ASN A 212 20.48 -1.91 3.59
C ASN A 212 20.05 -2.70 2.35
N THR A 213 20.05 -4.02 2.45
CA THR A 213 19.51 -4.91 1.42
C THR A 213 17.98 -4.84 1.32
N ASP A 214 17.32 -4.39 2.38
CA ASP A 214 15.88 -4.19 2.45
C ASP A 214 15.53 -2.69 2.35
N ASN A 215 14.26 -2.40 2.00
CA ASN A 215 13.76 -1.02 2.00
C ASN A 215 13.79 -0.43 3.41
N ASP A 216 14.47 0.71 3.57
CA ASP A 216 14.41 1.49 4.80
C ASP A 216 13.08 2.24 4.86
N ARG A 217 12.47 2.25 6.06
CA ARG A 217 11.20 2.93 6.30
C ARG A 217 11.30 3.83 7.53
N THR A 218 10.87 5.07 7.34
CA THR A 218 10.74 6.04 8.43
C THR A 218 9.27 6.44 8.53
N GLN A 219 8.69 6.31 9.73
CA GLN A 219 7.32 6.73 9.97
C GLN A 219 7.28 8.01 10.80
N TYR A 220 6.52 8.97 10.33
CA TYR A 220 6.16 10.18 11.05
C TYR A 220 4.76 9.96 11.63
N ASN A 221 4.71 9.60 12.92
CA ASN A 221 3.48 9.53 13.69
C ASN A 221 3.13 10.95 14.15
N ILE A 222 1.94 11.38 13.88
CA ILE A 222 1.46 12.74 14.12
C ILE A 222 0.27 12.68 15.06
#